data_9cfce9424972026db5a592191bda3764
#
_entry.id   9cfce9424972026db5a592191bda3764
#
_cell.length_a   1.000
_cell.length_b   1.000
_cell.length_c   1.000
_cell.angle_alpha   90.00
_cell.angle_beta   90.00
_cell.angle_gamma   90.00
#
_symmetry.space_group_name_H-M   'P 1'
#
loop_
_entity.id
_entity.type
_entity.pdbx_description
1 polymer ?
#
loop_
_entity_poly.entity_id
_entity_poly.type
_entity_poly.pdbx_seq_one_letter_code
_entity_poly.pdbx_strand_id
1 'polypeptide(L)'
;MFKKIFFLLSIMQFSFSQERELIQGKVIYRNIDVPAANVINNTSQISTITNDQGEFEIFAKEGDEIIFSSVQYIIRTVKVNAEILKNKRIIVQINQRVRELDEVVITPDDTDKFLDLKEEQFKGFDYLADKSTKVENILTDLSLIHI
;
A
#
# COMPACT_ATOMS: atom_id res chain seq x y z
N MET A 1 10.65 57.03 -20.34
CA MET A 1 10.95 55.57 -20.19
C MET A 1 10.86 55.12 -18.76
N PHE A 2 11.39 55.77 -17.77
CA PHE A 2 11.37 55.37 -16.35
C PHE A 2 9.97 55.14 -15.73
N LYS A 3 8.95 55.93 -16.08
CA LYS A 3 7.58 55.74 -15.58
C LYS A 3 6.95 54.40 -15.99
N LYS A 4 7.24 53.93 -17.20
CA LYS A 4 6.72 52.63 -17.69
C LYS A 4 7.41 51.44 -16.99
N ILE A 5 8.71 51.57 -16.70
CA ILE A 5 9.48 50.56 -15.98
C ILE A 5 9.02 50.47 -14.53
N PHE A 6 8.74 51.59 -13.87
CA PHE A 6 8.22 51.63 -12.49
C PHE A 6 6.83 51.02 -12.41
N PHE A 7 5.97 51.20 -13.39
CA PHE A 7 4.65 50.60 -13.46
C PHE A 7 4.74 49.09 -13.68
N LEU A 8 5.69 48.63 -14.51
CA LEU A 8 5.92 47.19 -14.72
C LEU A 8 6.46 46.51 -13.44
N LEU A 9 7.34 47.18 -12.70
CA LEU A 9 7.89 46.69 -11.43
C LEU A 9 6.82 46.62 -10.32
N SER A 10 5.84 47.55 -10.33
CA SER A 10 4.73 47.56 -9.37
C SER A 10 3.75 46.39 -9.55
N ILE A 11 3.60 45.84 -10.74
CA ILE A 11 2.72 44.71 -11.03
C ILE A 11 3.31 43.40 -10.49
N MET A 12 4.61 43.30 -10.34
CA MET A 12 5.31 42.12 -9.86
C MET A 12 5.12 41.82 -8.36
N GLN A 13 4.56 42.75 -7.59
CA GLN A 13 4.40 42.64 -6.12
C GLN A 13 3.11 41.90 -5.70
N PHE A 14 2.21 41.57 -6.63
CA PHE A 14 0.94 40.90 -6.29
C PHE A 14 1.00 39.37 -6.34
N SER A 15 2.17 38.79 -6.15
CA SER A 15 2.26 37.33 -5.87
C SER A 15 1.80 37.06 -4.45
N PHE A 16 0.49 37.01 -4.22
CA PHE A 16 -0.08 36.47 -2.99
C PHE A 16 0.26 34.97 -2.90
N SER A 17 1.34 34.68 -2.21
CA SER A 17 1.61 33.31 -1.74
C SER A 17 0.52 32.98 -0.73
N GLN A 18 -0.51 32.23 -1.14
CA GLN A 18 -1.48 31.66 -0.20
C GLN A 18 -0.74 30.65 0.67
N GLU A 19 -0.50 31.05 1.92
CA GLU A 19 0.09 30.16 2.92
C GLU A 19 -0.86 28.99 3.18
N ARG A 20 -0.31 27.76 3.32
CA ARG A 20 -1.09 26.58 3.66
C ARG A 20 -1.40 26.58 5.14
N GLU A 21 -2.65 26.31 5.48
CA GLU A 21 -3.11 26.22 6.86
C GLU A 21 -3.13 24.75 7.32
N LEU A 22 -2.91 24.53 8.62
CA LEU A 22 -3.03 23.22 9.24
C LEU A 22 -4.49 22.82 9.33
N ILE A 23 -4.84 21.71 8.69
CA ILE A 23 -6.16 21.08 8.73
C ILE A 23 -6.06 19.78 9.53
N GLN A 24 -6.95 19.64 10.50
CA GLN A 24 -7.14 18.40 11.25
C GLN A 24 -8.26 17.58 10.61
N GLY A 25 -8.13 16.27 10.60
CA GLY A 25 -9.17 15.43 10.04
C GLY A 25 -9.24 14.05 10.66
N LYS A 26 -10.31 13.33 10.28
CA LYS A 26 -10.52 11.96 10.70
C LYS A 26 -10.97 11.11 9.52
N VAL A 27 -10.36 9.94 9.39
CA VAL A 27 -10.73 8.94 8.38
C VAL A 27 -11.56 7.85 9.04
N ILE A 28 -12.74 7.59 8.48
CA ILE A 28 -13.68 6.58 9.02
C ILE A 28 -14.18 5.65 7.90
N TYR A 29 -14.49 4.41 8.29
CA TYR A 29 -15.22 3.43 7.50
C TYR A 29 -16.38 2.88 8.31
N ARG A 30 -17.65 3.12 7.88
CA ARG A 30 -18.86 2.68 8.60
C ARG A 30 -18.83 3.02 10.10
N ASN A 31 -18.43 4.24 10.44
CA ASN A 31 -18.22 4.72 11.82
C ASN A 31 -17.11 4.03 12.61
N ILE A 32 -16.25 3.26 11.97
CA ILE A 32 -15.05 2.68 12.55
C ILE A 32 -13.86 3.55 12.16
N ASP A 33 -12.99 3.83 13.11
CA ASP A 33 -11.78 4.59 12.88
C ASP A 33 -10.80 3.80 11.98
N VAL A 34 -10.13 4.48 11.07
CA VAL A 34 -9.20 3.85 10.13
C VAL A 34 -7.77 4.28 10.47
N PRO A 35 -7.02 3.44 11.21
CA PRO A 35 -5.63 3.70 11.51
C PRO A 35 -4.72 3.43 10.31
N ALA A 36 -3.51 3.99 10.36
CA ALA A 36 -2.45 3.76 9.38
C ALA A 36 -2.86 4.01 7.91
N ALA A 37 -3.82 4.92 7.67
CA ALA A 37 -4.13 5.38 6.33
C ALA A 37 -3.15 6.49 5.93
N ASN A 38 -2.60 6.40 4.71
CA ASN A 38 -1.78 7.46 4.15
C ASN A 38 -2.66 8.62 3.68
N VAL A 39 -2.30 9.81 4.10
CA VAL A 39 -2.97 11.07 3.73
C VAL A 39 -1.94 11.93 2.99
N ILE A 40 -2.16 12.16 1.73
CA ILE A 40 -1.19 12.81 0.83
C ILE A 40 -1.84 14.05 0.21
N ASN A 41 -1.26 15.21 0.42
CA ASN A 41 -1.60 16.38 -0.35
C ASN A 41 -0.85 16.32 -1.69
N ASN A 42 -1.54 15.93 -2.75
CA ASN A 42 -1.00 15.74 -4.08
C ASN A 42 -0.41 17.04 -4.68
N THR A 43 -0.95 18.18 -4.29
CA THR A 43 -0.52 19.48 -4.81
C THR A 43 0.77 19.96 -4.16
N SER A 44 0.94 19.75 -2.85
CA SER A 44 2.12 20.20 -2.10
C SER A 44 3.15 19.07 -1.87
N GLN A 45 2.83 17.83 -2.21
CA GLN A 45 3.66 16.63 -1.96
C GLN A 45 3.97 16.40 -0.47
N ILE A 46 3.13 16.94 0.42
CA ILE A 46 3.21 16.69 1.87
C ILE A 46 2.35 15.49 2.22
N SER A 47 2.86 14.59 3.05
CA SER A 47 2.13 13.40 3.48
C SER A 47 2.19 13.23 4.98
N THR A 48 1.15 12.59 5.52
CA THR A 48 1.02 12.15 6.91
C THR A 48 0.30 10.82 6.97
N ILE A 49 0.20 10.23 8.16
CA ILE A 49 -0.47 8.94 8.39
C ILE A 49 -1.47 9.12 9.53
N THR A 50 -2.63 8.46 9.45
CA THR A 50 -3.61 8.49 10.53
C THR A 50 -3.13 7.72 11.76
N ASN A 51 -3.44 8.27 12.95
CA ASN A 51 -3.18 7.61 14.23
C ASN A 51 -4.19 6.46 14.50
N ASP A 52 -4.11 5.84 15.69
CA ASP A 52 -5.00 4.73 16.09
C ASP A 52 -6.48 5.12 16.14
N GLN A 53 -6.79 6.39 16.32
CA GLN A 53 -8.14 6.97 16.30
C GLN A 53 -8.56 7.43 14.91
N GLY A 54 -7.76 7.13 13.87
CA GLY A 54 -8.03 7.57 12.49
C GLY A 54 -7.83 9.06 12.25
N GLU A 55 -7.21 9.79 13.19
CA GLU A 55 -7.00 11.22 13.09
C GLU A 55 -5.68 11.56 12.39
N PHE A 56 -5.65 12.69 11.69
CA PHE A 56 -4.48 13.19 10.98
C PHE A 56 -4.44 14.72 10.98
N GLU A 57 -3.26 15.25 10.73
CA GLU A 57 -3.01 16.68 10.52
C GLU A 57 -2.21 16.87 9.23
N ILE A 58 -2.63 17.83 8.40
CA ILE A 58 -1.96 18.11 7.12
C ILE A 58 -2.07 19.57 6.75
N PHE A 59 -1.00 20.12 6.17
CA PHE A 59 -1.01 21.48 5.62
C PHE A 59 -1.66 21.50 4.24
N ALA A 60 -2.67 22.35 4.07
CA ALA A 60 -3.35 22.51 2.80
C ALA A 60 -3.86 23.94 2.58
N LYS A 61 -4.13 24.28 1.33
CA LYS A 61 -4.79 25.52 0.93
C LYS A 61 -6.01 25.20 0.05
N GLU A 62 -6.79 26.21 -0.23
CA GLU A 62 -7.93 26.06 -1.13
C GLU A 62 -7.50 25.57 -2.52
N GLY A 63 -8.21 24.58 -3.03
CA GLY A 63 -7.93 23.94 -4.30
C GLY A 63 -6.93 22.79 -4.25
N ASP A 64 -6.24 22.55 -3.12
CA ASP A 64 -5.36 21.40 -2.96
C ASP A 64 -6.17 20.10 -3.01
N GLU A 65 -5.58 19.03 -3.54
CA GLU A 65 -6.15 17.70 -3.59
C GLU A 65 -5.49 16.79 -2.55
N ILE A 66 -6.30 16.28 -1.62
CA ILE A 66 -5.85 15.35 -0.59
C ILE A 66 -6.30 13.94 -0.98
N ILE A 67 -5.33 13.03 -1.08
CA ILE A 67 -5.52 11.61 -1.41
C ILE A 67 -5.42 10.79 -0.15
N PHE A 68 -6.43 9.96 0.09
CA PHE A 68 -6.49 8.99 1.19
C PHE A 68 -6.28 7.59 0.61
N SER A 69 -5.25 6.89 1.07
CA SER A 69 -4.87 5.56 0.58
C SER A 69 -4.58 4.61 1.72
N SER A 70 -5.13 3.41 1.66
CA SER A 70 -4.82 2.32 2.58
C SER A 70 -4.95 0.98 1.85
N VAL A 71 -4.29 -0.06 2.37
CA VAL A 71 -4.23 -1.39 1.71
C VAL A 71 -5.62 -2.02 1.53
N GLN A 72 -6.50 -1.84 2.53
CA GLN A 72 -7.81 -2.49 2.58
C GLN A 72 -8.94 -1.67 1.94
N TYR A 73 -8.68 -0.40 1.60
CA TYR A 73 -9.71 0.53 1.19
C TYR A 73 -9.48 1.07 -0.23
N ILE A 74 -10.56 1.54 -0.85
CA ILE A 74 -10.49 2.22 -2.13
C ILE A 74 -9.89 3.61 -1.92
N ILE A 75 -8.98 4.01 -2.79
CA ILE A 75 -8.39 5.35 -2.79
C ILE A 75 -9.51 6.40 -2.91
N ARG A 76 -9.48 7.39 -2.03
CA ARG A 76 -10.40 8.52 -2.05
C ARG A 76 -9.63 9.83 -2.21
N THR A 77 -10.07 10.65 -3.14
CA THR A 77 -9.54 12.02 -3.34
C THR A 77 -10.58 13.03 -2.88
N VAL A 78 -10.14 14.02 -2.12
CA VAL A 78 -10.96 15.14 -1.66
C VAL A 78 -10.28 16.45 -2.03
N LYS A 79 -11.02 17.35 -2.67
CA LYS A 79 -10.56 18.71 -2.97
C LYS A 79 -10.87 19.63 -1.81
N VAL A 80 -9.87 20.37 -1.33
CA VAL A 80 -10.01 21.33 -0.25
C VAL A 80 -10.79 22.55 -0.74
N ASN A 81 -11.91 22.83 -0.10
CA ASN A 81 -12.74 24.00 -0.36
C ASN A 81 -12.61 25.02 0.78
N ALA A 82 -13.15 26.22 0.57
CA ALA A 82 -13.09 27.33 1.55
C ALA A 82 -13.78 26.96 2.89
N GLU A 83 -14.77 26.06 2.88
CA GLU A 83 -15.48 25.60 4.09
C GLU A 83 -14.58 24.73 4.97
N ILE A 84 -13.82 23.82 4.37
CA ILE A 84 -12.85 22.97 5.08
C ILE A 84 -11.77 23.83 5.74
N LEU A 85 -11.27 24.85 5.01
CA LEU A 85 -10.28 25.77 5.55
C LEU A 85 -10.84 26.59 6.72
N LYS A 86 -12.05 27.12 6.57
CA LYS A 86 -12.71 27.91 7.61
C LYS A 86 -12.91 27.11 8.90
N ASN A 87 -13.35 25.86 8.75
CA ASN A 87 -13.61 24.96 9.88
C ASN A 87 -12.33 24.30 10.42
N LYS A 88 -11.23 24.33 9.64
CA LYS A 88 -9.96 23.63 9.90
C LYS A 88 -10.14 22.15 10.24
N ARG A 89 -11.25 21.58 9.80
CA ARG A 89 -11.63 20.20 10.11
C ARG A 89 -12.27 19.50 8.92
N ILE A 90 -11.90 18.22 8.73
CA ILE A 90 -12.46 17.37 7.68
C ILE A 90 -12.72 15.95 8.22
N ILE A 91 -13.87 15.37 7.88
CA ILE A 91 -14.17 13.96 8.12
C ILE A 91 -14.30 13.27 6.77
N VAL A 92 -13.53 12.23 6.57
CA VAL A 92 -13.48 11.50 5.30
C VAL A 92 -13.95 10.07 5.49
N GLN A 93 -15.03 9.72 4.80
CA GLN A 93 -15.52 8.36 4.76
C GLN A 93 -14.92 7.64 3.55
N ILE A 94 -14.27 6.50 3.79
CA ILE A 94 -13.70 5.63 2.76
C ILE A 94 -14.49 4.34 2.64
N ASN A 95 -14.34 3.64 1.50
CA ASN A 95 -15.01 2.38 1.23
C ASN A 95 -14.00 1.25 1.14
N GLN A 96 -14.40 0.06 1.60
CA GLN A 96 -13.56 -1.13 1.53
C GLN A 96 -13.41 -1.59 0.07
N ARG A 97 -12.22 -2.06 -0.27
CA ARG A 97 -11.95 -2.71 -1.55
C ARG A 97 -12.40 -4.16 -1.47
N VAL A 98 -13.53 -4.48 -2.07
CA VAL A 98 -13.97 -5.86 -2.24
C VAL A 98 -13.20 -6.43 -3.44
N ARG A 99 -12.37 -7.45 -3.22
CA ARG A 99 -11.84 -8.30 -4.28
C ARG A 99 -12.75 -9.53 -4.35
N GLU A 100 -13.54 -9.61 -5.39
CA GLU A 100 -14.13 -10.88 -5.78
C GLU A 100 -12.98 -11.72 -6.32
N LEU A 101 -12.72 -12.84 -5.66
CA LEU A 101 -11.82 -13.87 -6.18
C LEU A 101 -12.67 -14.69 -7.15
N ASP A 102 -12.20 -14.82 -8.37
CA ASP A 102 -12.80 -15.74 -9.32
C ASP A 102 -12.75 -17.15 -8.71
N GLU A 103 -13.88 -17.84 -8.69
CA GLU A 103 -13.96 -19.22 -8.25
C GLU A 103 -13.12 -20.06 -9.23
N VAL A 104 -12.04 -20.65 -8.73
CA VAL A 104 -11.28 -21.63 -9.50
C VAL A 104 -12.06 -22.95 -9.48
N VAL A 105 -12.87 -23.17 -10.50
CA VAL A 105 -13.55 -24.45 -10.70
C VAL A 105 -12.50 -25.42 -11.23
N ILE A 106 -12.03 -26.30 -10.37
CA ILE A 106 -11.17 -27.44 -10.75
C ILE A 106 -12.09 -28.52 -11.32
N THR A 107 -12.11 -28.66 -12.64
CA THR A 107 -12.79 -29.77 -13.30
C THR A 107 -11.95 -31.04 -13.18
N PRO A 108 -12.55 -32.25 -13.14
CA PRO A 108 -11.81 -33.51 -13.10
C PRO A 108 -10.78 -33.65 -14.23
N ASP A 109 -11.05 -33.08 -15.42
CA ASP A 109 -10.13 -33.08 -16.56
C ASP A 109 -8.83 -32.30 -16.30
N ASP A 110 -8.86 -31.31 -15.43
CA ASP A 110 -7.65 -30.55 -15.06
C ASP A 110 -6.76 -31.30 -14.06
N THR A 111 -7.36 -32.15 -13.24
CA THR A 111 -6.62 -33.02 -12.30
C THR A 111 -5.77 -34.05 -13.01
N ASP A 112 -6.28 -34.63 -14.11
CA ASP A 112 -5.54 -35.63 -14.88
C ASP A 112 -4.32 -35.03 -15.55
N LYS A 113 -4.43 -33.83 -16.12
CA LYS A 113 -3.28 -33.11 -16.70
C LYS A 113 -2.23 -32.73 -15.66
N PHE A 114 -2.66 -32.40 -14.44
CA PHE A 114 -1.73 -32.04 -13.36
C PHE A 114 -0.99 -33.29 -12.84
N LEU A 115 -1.67 -34.44 -12.80
CA LEU A 115 -1.05 -35.71 -12.43
C LEU A 115 -0.07 -36.22 -13.48
N ASP A 116 -0.41 -36.10 -14.77
CA ASP A 116 0.47 -36.47 -15.87
C ASP A 116 1.76 -35.62 -15.88
N LEU A 117 1.67 -34.34 -15.63
CA LEU A 117 2.85 -33.48 -15.52
C LEU A 117 3.75 -33.88 -14.32
N LYS A 118 3.15 -34.34 -13.22
CA LYS A 118 3.90 -34.83 -12.06
C LYS A 118 4.62 -36.14 -12.37
N GLU A 119 3.99 -37.07 -13.05
CA GLU A 119 4.62 -38.34 -13.42
C GLU A 119 5.78 -38.15 -14.40
N GLU A 120 5.66 -37.24 -15.38
CA GLU A 120 6.75 -36.91 -16.29
C GLU A 120 7.95 -36.26 -15.60
N GLN A 121 7.70 -35.42 -14.61
CA GLN A 121 8.78 -34.80 -13.83
C GLN A 121 9.49 -35.79 -12.91
N PHE A 122 8.83 -36.86 -12.46
CA PHE A 122 9.41 -37.90 -11.59
C PHE A 122 10.05 -39.06 -12.35
N LYS A 123 9.79 -39.24 -13.64
CA LYS A 123 10.40 -40.32 -14.46
C LYS A 123 11.92 -40.26 -14.59
N GLY A 124 12.54 -39.15 -14.22
CA GLY A 124 13.99 -38.98 -14.24
C GLY A 124 14.69 -39.12 -12.90
N PHE A 125 13.95 -39.38 -11.80
CA PHE A 125 14.56 -39.50 -10.47
C PHE A 125 14.71 -40.98 -10.08
N ASP A 126 15.92 -41.53 -10.27
CA ASP A 126 16.23 -42.88 -9.88
C ASP A 126 16.62 -42.94 -8.41
N TYR A 127 15.64 -43.29 -7.56
CA TYR A 127 15.83 -43.45 -6.11
C TYR A 127 16.80 -44.56 -5.74
N LEU A 128 17.07 -45.46 -6.68
CA LEU A 128 18.00 -46.57 -6.45
C LEU A 128 19.47 -46.18 -6.62
N ALA A 129 19.72 -45.03 -7.27
CA ALA A 129 21.05 -44.49 -7.48
C ALA A 129 21.52 -43.56 -6.36
N ASP A 130 20.66 -43.17 -5.43
CA ASP A 130 21.07 -42.35 -4.29
C ASP A 130 21.86 -43.18 -3.27
N LYS A 131 23.18 -43.04 -3.38
CA LYS A 131 24.13 -43.67 -2.45
C LYS A 131 24.11 -43.06 -1.05
N SER A 132 23.33 -42.02 -0.80
CA SER A 132 23.22 -41.34 0.49
C SER A 132 22.42 -42.15 1.51
N THR A 133 21.62 -43.12 1.06
CA THR A 133 20.84 -44.04 1.91
C THR A 133 21.55 -45.35 2.28
N LYS A 134 22.81 -45.54 1.88
CA LYS A 134 23.61 -46.62 2.41
C LYS A 134 23.99 -46.40 3.86
N VAL A 135 23.08 -46.67 4.77
CA VAL A 135 23.33 -46.80 6.22
C VAL A 135 24.06 -48.14 6.52
N GLU A 136 24.75 -48.69 5.55
CA GLU A 136 25.32 -50.04 5.70
C GLU A 136 26.61 -50.11 6.51
N ASN A 137 27.26 -49.01 6.84
CA ASN A 137 28.60 -49.12 7.38
C ASN A 137 28.84 -48.48 8.74
N ILE A 138 27.82 -48.01 9.41
CA ILE A 138 28.01 -47.46 10.78
C ILE A 138 28.01 -48.57 11.87
N LEU A 139 27.36 -49.72 11.59
CA LEU A 139 27.29 -50.80 12.55
C LEU A 139 28.47 -51.77 12.52
N THR A 140 29.24 -51.79 11.42
CA THR A 140 30.49 -52.64 11.35
C THR A 140 31.68 -51.98 11.96
N ASP A 141 31.72 -50.63 12.04
CA ASP A 141 32.86 -49.94 12.70
C ASP A 141 32.72 -49.88 14.24
N LEU A 142 31.52 -50.12 14.77
CA LEU A 142 31.32 -50.16 16.23
C LEU A 142 31.73 -51.48 16.87
N SER A 143 32.07 -52.53 16.09
CA SER A 143 32.55 -53.80 16.61
C SER A 143 34.05 -53.83 16.92
N LEU A 144 34.77 -52.74 16.57
CA LEU A 144 36.21 -52.61 16.84
C LEU A 144 36.58 -51.81 18.10
N ILE A 145 35.57 -51.35 18.85
CA ILE A 145 35.79 -50.71 20.15
C ILE A 145 35.44 -51.70 21.27
N HIS A 146 36.20 -52.77 21.35
CA HIS A 146 36.32 -53.58 22.52
C HIS A 146 37.81 -53.81 22.78
N ILE A 147 38.35 -52.94 23.58
CA ILE A 147 39.39 -53.23 24.57
C ILE A 147 39.19 -52.28 25.74
#